data_d1ada6c95e7129bc2e55a3b6255a1c67
#
_entry.id   d1ada6c95e7129bc2e55a3b6255a1c67
#
_cell.length_a   1.000
_cell.length_b   1.000
_cell.length_c   1.000
_cell.angle_alpha   90.00
_cell.angle_beta   90.00
_cell.angle_gamma   90.00
#
_symmetry.space_group_name_H-M   'P 1'
#
loop_
_entity.id
_entity.type
_entity.pdbx_description
1 polymer ?
#
loop_
_entity_poly.entity_id
_entity_poly.type
_entity_poly.pdbx_seq_one_letter_code
_entity_poly.pdbx_strand_id
1 'polypeptide(L)'
;KRSVDVKRTVRVTVGILIYVLFAGMGYMNINILHEQEQYASQLNGCSGTISGTIYEIKETENRQQVFIKIVDARGMSGEEWTGFHENMKLFVYVEKGITLYPGQEAVFAGRFEQPGHAGNPGAFDAYRYYRSQGIFLILSDAELQKTGKQYSHIRAGLRKLRKRISD
;
A
#
# COMPACT_ATOMS: atom_id res chain seq x y z
N LYS A 1 -36.48 3.36 41.33
CA LYS A 1 -35.39 2.38 41.24
C LYS A 1 -35.35 1.65 39.89
N ARG A 2 -36.48 1.10 39.37
CA ARG A 2 -36.50 0.36 38.08
C ARG A 2 -35.95 1.13 36.87
N SER A 3 -36.21 2.44 36.75
CA SER A 3 -35.81 3.21 35.57
C SER A 3 -34.28 3.47 35.50
N VAL A 4 -33.60 3.50 36.63
CA VAL A 4 -32.14 3.69 36.72
C VAL A 4 -31.42 2.41 36.29
N ASP A 5 -31.95 1.27 36.69
CA ASP A 5 -31.38 -0.04 36.33
C ASP A 5 -31.49 -0.31 34.82
N VAL A 6 -32.61 0.05 34.19
CA VAL A 6 -32.78 -0.10 32.72
C VAL A 6 -31.77 0.76 31.96
N LYS A 7 -31.56 2.03 32.37
CA LYS A 7 -30.59 2.92 31.73
C LYS A 7 -29.13 2.40 31.86
N ARG A 8 -28.81 1.82 33.02
CA ARG A 8 -27.49 1.22 33.26
C ARG A 8 -27.29 -0.02 32.39
N THR A 9 -28.28 -0.91 32.32
CA THR A 9 -28.25 -2.11 31.48
C THR A 9 -28.09 -1.75 30.02
N VAL A 10 -28.86 -0.79 29.49
CA VAL A 10 -28.75 -0.34 28.09
C VAL A 10 -27.34 0.20 27.79
N ARG A 11 -26.76 1.01 28.68
CA ARG A 11 -25.40 1.54 28.47
C ARG A 11 -24.35 0.42 28.43
N VAL A 12 -24.45 -0.56 29.32
CA VAL A 12 -23.53 -1.71 29.35
C VAL A 12 -23.68 -2.55 28.08
N THR A 13 -24.90 -2.82 27.65
CA THR A 13 -25.18 -3.60 26.42
C THR A 13 -24.64 -2.89 25.18
N VAL A 14 -24.86 -1.57 25.07
CA VAL A 14 -24.31 -0.77 23.96
C VAL A 14 -22.77 -0.78 23.98
N GLY A 15 -22.17 -0.66 25.17
CA GLY A 15 -20.70 -0.72 25.31
C GLY A 15 -20.12 -2.07 24.85
N ILE A 16 -20.76 -3.16 25.22
CA ILE A 16 -20.35 -4.51 24.77
C ILE A 16 -20.51 -4.66 23.26
N LEU A 17 -21.61 -4.18 22.69
CA LEU A 17 -21.83 -4.20 21.23
C LEU A 17 -20.78 -3.44 20.46
N ILE A 18 -20.43 -2.24 20.93
CA ILE A 18 -19.36 -1.41 20.33
C ILE A 18 -18.02 -2.16 20.42
N TYR A 19 -17.70 -2.73 21.59
CA TYR A 19 -16.46 -3.49 21.77
C TYR A 19 -16.37 -4.69 20.82
N VAL A 20 -17.44 -5.46 20.68
CA VAL A 20 -17.51 -6.61 19.77
C VAL A 20 -17.34 -6.18 18.31
N LEU A 21 -17.96 -5.06 17.90
CA LEU A 21 -17.78 -4.50 16.56
C LEU A 21 -16.33 -4.10 16.29
N PHE A 22 -15.70 -3.37 17.21
CA PHE A 22 -14.30 -2.98 17.05
C PHE A 22 -13.34 -4.17 17.07
N ALA A 23 -13.57 -5.16 17.94
CA ALA A 23 -12.78 -6.38 17.97
C ALA A 23 -12.93 -7.19 16.67
N GLY A 24 -14.15 -7.29 16.13
CA GLY A 24 -14.42 -7.94 14.85
C GLY A 24 -13.74 -7.24 13.68
N MET A 25 -13.81 -5.91 13.61
CA MET A 25 -13.10 -5.13 12.59
C MET A 25 -11.58 -5.29 12.71
N GLY A 26 -11.03 -5.31 13.92
CA GLY A 26 -9.60 -5.54 14.15
C GLY A 26 -9.16 -6.91 13.68
N TYR A 27 -9.93 -7.95 13.99
CA TYR A 27 -9.68 -9.32 13.54
C TYR A 27 -9.70 -9.46 12.01
N MET A 28 -10.69 -8.86 11.34
CA MET A 28 -10.77 -8.86 9.88
C MET A 28 -9.55 -8.16 9.25
N ASN A 29 -9.11 -7.03 9.79
CA ASN A 29 -7.92 -6.33 9.28
C ASN A 29 -6.65 -7.17 9.41
N ILE A 30 -6.48 -7.88 10.53
CA ILE A 30 -5.31 -8.76 10.74
C ILE A 30 -5.30 -9.89 9.72
N ASN A 31 -6.45 -10.52 9.46
CA ASN A 31 -6.54 -11.60 8.48
C ASN A 31 -6.22 -11.11 7.07
N ILE A 32 -6.76 -9.97 6.64
CA ILE A 32 -6.46 -9.37 5.33
C ILE A 32 -4.95 -9.10 5.19
N LEU A 33 -4.31 -8.53 6.21
CA LEU A 33 -2.87 -8.27 6.18
C LEU A 33 -2.06 -9.57 6.10
N HIS A 34 -2.48 -10.61 6.81
CA HIS A 34 -1.81 -11.90 6.76
C HIS A 34 -1.94 -12.57 5.39
N GLU A 35 -3.11 -12.54 4.78
CA GLU A 35 -3.33 -13.05 3.43
C GLU A 35 -2.51 -12.28 2.39
N GLN A 36 -2.46 -10.94 2.48
CA GLN A 36 -1.61 -10.12 1.62
C GLN A 36 -0.12 -10.46 1.78
N GLU A 37 0.35 -10.69 3.00
CA GLU A 37 1.74 -11.07 3.28
C GLU A 37 2.09 -12.44 2.70
N GLN A 38 1.20 -13.43 2.87
CA GLN A 38 1.38 -14.76 2.27
C GLN A 38 1.44 -14.69 0.75
N TYR A 39 0.52 -13.95 0.15
CA TYR A 39 0.49 -13.77 -1.30
C TYR A 39 1.75 -13.05 -1.81
N ALA A 40 2.19 -12.01 -1.11
CA ALA A 40 3.44 -11.32 -1.42
C ALA A 40 4.66 -12.26 -1.37
N SER A 41 4.68 -13.21 -0.43
CA SER A 41 5.78 -14.17 -0.34
C SER A 41 5.82 -15.14 -1.52
N GLN A 42 4.67 -15.50 -2.09
CA GLN A 42 4.58 -16.34 -3.29
C GLN A 42 5.08 -15.62 -4.54
N LEU A 43 4.87 -14.30 -4.62
CA LEU A 43 5.31 -13.49 -5.75
C LEU A 43 6.78 -13.06 -5.67
N ASN A 44 7.43 -13.28 -4.54
CA ASN A 44 8.82 -12.88 -4.34
C ASN A 44 9.75 -13.54 -5.36
N GLY A 45 10.45 -12.74 -6.14
CA GLY A 45 11.31 -13.18 -7.23
C GLY A 45 10.63 -13.40 -8.58
N CYS A 46 9.29 -13.34 -8.65
CA CYS A 46 8.56 -13.41 -9.91
C CYS A 46 8.70 -12.10 -10.70
N SER A 47 8.61 -12.18 -12.02
CA SER A 47 8.57 -11.02 -12.90
C SER A 47 7.18 -10.87 -13.52
N GLY A 48 6.71 -9.63 -13.62
CA GLY A 48 5.39 -9.37 -14.15
C GLY A 48 5.11 -7.89 -14.36
N THR A 49 3.86 -7.61 -14.70
CA THR A 49 3.33 -6.28 -14.97
C THR A 49 2.24 -5.96 -13.97
N ILE A 50 2.27 -4.76 -13.42
CA ILE A 50 1.21 -4.24 -12.57
C ILE A 50 0.55 -3.03 -13.20
N SER A 51 -0.74 -2.90 -13.02
CA SER A 51 -1.46 -1.65 -13.22
C SER A 51 -2.04 -1.17 -11.88
N GLY A 52 -2.03 0.12 -11.67
CA GLY A 52 -2.55 0.67 -10.44
C GLY A 52 -2.58 2.18 -10.40
N THR A 53 -3.13 2.71 -9.30
CA THR A 53 -3.25 4.14 -9.07
C THR A 53 -2.14 4.61 -8.14
N ILE A 54 -1.39 5.62 -8.56
CA ILE A 54 -0.36 6.26 -7.76
C ILE A 54 -1.04 7.06 -6.64
N TYR A 55 -0.72 6.75 -5.38
CA TYR A 55 -1.30 7.50 -4.25
C TYR A 55 -0.31 8.41 -3.54
N GLU A 56 0.99 8.13 -3.64
CA GLU A 56 2.06 8.93 -3.05
C GLU A 56 3.33 8.84 -3.88
N ILE A 57 4.13 9.89 -3.90
CA ILE A 57 5.46 9.90 -4.52
C ILE A 57 6.41 10.59 -3.54
N LYS A 58 7.50 9.89 -3.20
CA LYS A 58 8.60 10.42 -2.38
C LYS A 58 9.83 10.59 -3.25
N GLU A 59 10.41 11.77 -3.23
CA GLU A 59 11.66 12.05 -3.96
C GLU A 59 12.85 11.75 -3.03
N THR A 60 13.81 11.02 -3.55
CA THR A 60 15.13 10.80 -2.93
C THR A 60 16.17 11.46 -3.82
N GLU A 61 17.42 11.59 -3.40
CA GLU A 61 18.46 12.28 -4.15
C GLU A 61 18.57 11.86 -5.63
N ASN A 62 18.53 10.56 -5.92
CA ASN A 62 18.74 10.01 -7.26
C ASN A 62 17.53 9.28 -7.87
N ARG A 63 16.49 8.99 -7.08
CA ARG A 63 15.33 8.18 -7.51
C ARG A 63 14.05 8.74 -6.94
N GLN A 64 12.93 8.30 -7.50
CA GLN A 64 11.60 8.53 -6.96
C GLN A 64 11.05 7.20 -6.46
N GLN A 65 10.48 7.19 -5.25
CA GLN A 65 9.66 6.09 -4.76
C GLN A 65 8.21 6.39 -5.10
N VAL A 66 7.63 5.62 -5.97
CA VAL A 66 6.25 5.75 -6.42
C VAL A 66 5.41 4.70 -5.74
N PHE A 67 4.51 5.12 -4.88
CA PHE A 67 3.62 4.23 -4.12
C PHE A 67 2.32 4.03 -4.88
N ILE A 68 1.95 2.77 -5.12
CA ILE A 68 0.87 2.37 -6.01
C ILE A 68 -0.11 1.48 -5.24
N LYS A 69 -1.40 1.74 -5.43
CA LYS A 69 -2.46 0.79 -5.12
C LYS A 69 -2.71 -0.05 -6.35
N ILE A 70 -2.53 -1.36 -6.22
CA ILE A 70 -2.68 -2.30 -7.32
C ILE A 70 -4.17 -2.43 -7.68
N VAL A 71 -4.45 -2.43 -8.97
CA VAL A 71 -5.75 -2.70 -9.55
C VAL A 71 -5.72 -4.05 -10.28
N ASP A 72 -4.64 -4.33 -11.01
CA ASP A 72 -4.45 -5.55 -11.77
C ASP A 72 -2.96 -5.92 -11.82
N ALA A 73 -2.67 -7.21 -11.85
CA ALA A 73 -1.31 -7.70 -11.99
C ALA A 73 -1.28 -8.98 -12.85
N ARG A 74 -0.24 -9.09 -13.67
CA ARG A 74 -0.07 -10.19 -14.63
C ARG A 74 1.36 -10.67 -14.63
N GLY A 75 1.54 -11.98 -14.76
CA GLY A 75 2.83 -12.57 -15.06
C GLY A 75 3.36 -12.13 -16.43
N MET A 76 4.67 -12.32 -16.66
CA MET A 76 5.29 -12.00 -17.96
C MET A 76 4.72 -12.83 -19.11
N SER A 77 4.19 -14.02 -18.84
CA SER A 77 3.48 -14.88 -19.82
C SER A 77 2.05 -14.45 -20.13
N GLY A 78 1.57 -13.36 -19.49
CA GLY A 78 0.18 -12.86 -19.66
C GLY A 78 -0.82 -13.52 -18.71
N GLU A 79 -0.39 -14.37 -17.80
CA GLU A 79 -1.22 -14.97 -16.76
C GLU A 79 -1.77 -13.89 -15.83
N GLU A 80 -3.08 -13.90 -15.62
CA GLU A 80 -3.67 -13.03 -14.58
C GLU A 80 -3.38 -13.62 -13.20
N TRP A 81 -2.80 -12.80 -12.33
CA TRP A 81 -2.59 -13.18 -10.94
C TRP A 81 -3.79 -12.80 -10.08
N THR A 82 -4.61 -13.78 -9.78
CA THR A 82 -5.93 -13.60 -9.14
C THR A 82 -5.91 -13.44 -7.62
N GLY A 83 -4.77 -13.33 -6.99
CA GLY A 83 -4.65 -13.23 -5.52
C GLY A 83 -4.44 -11.82 -4.97
N PHE A 84 -4.42 -10.78 -5.81
CA PHE A 84 -4.32 -9.42 -5.32
C PHE A 84 -5.63 -8.97 -4.69
N HIS A 85 -5.62 -8.76 -3.38
CA HIS A 85 -6.73 -8.09 -2.71
C HIS A 85 -6.87 -6.65 -3.19
N GLU A 86 -8.10 -6.19 -3.35
CA GLU A 86 -8.38 -4.78 -3.61
C GLU A 86 -7.61 -3.90 -2.60
N ASN A 87 -6.89 -2.91 -3.13
CA ASN A 87 -6.05 -1.98 -2.35
C ASN A 87 -4.72 -2.53 -1.82
N MET A 88 -4.22 -3.68 -2.26
CA MET A 88 -2.85 -4.07 -1.98
C MET A 88 -1.89 -2.97 -2.47
N LYS A 89 -0.91 -2.65 -1.63
CA LYS A 89 0.03 -1.56 -1.89
C LYS A 89 1.41 -2.13 -2.17
N LEU A 90 2.09 -1.50 -3.13
CA LEU A 90 3.52 -1.68 -3.34
C LEU A 90 4.18 -0.34 -3.66
N PHE A 91 5.48 -0.30 -3.70
CA PHE A 91 6.18 0.83 -4.26
C PHE A 91 7.19 0.40 -5.33
N VAL A 92 7.48 1.35 -6.19
CA VAL A 92 8.35 1.19 -7.35
C VAL A 92 9.46 2.23 -7.27
N TYR A 93 10.67 1.85 -7.55
CA TYR A 93 11.76 2.81 -7.78
C TYR A 93 11.76 3.25 -9.24
N VAL A 94 11.62 4.54 -9.47
CA VAL A 94 11.62 5.15 -10.81
C VAL A 94 12.77 6.15 -10.90
N GLU A 95 13.44 6.21 -12.03
CA GLU A 95 14.50 7.18 -12.26
C GLU A 95 13.98 8.63 -12.25
N LYS A 96 14.83 9.55 -11.84
CA LYS A 96 14.53 10.99 -11.96
C LYS A 96 14.45 11.37 -13.44
N GLY A 97 13.41 12.11 -13.78
CA GLY A 97 13.15 12.55 -15.16
C GLY A 97 11.78 12.11 -15.66
N ILE A 98 11.20 11.04 -15.08
CA ILE A 98 9.84 10.64 -15.37
C ILE A 98 8.89 11.44 -14.49
N THR A 99 8.02 12.24 -15.11
CA THR A 99 7.03 13.03 -14.38
C THR A 99 5.78 12.23 -14.13
N LEU A 100 5.52 11.91 -12.87
CA LEU A 100 4.35 11.19 -12.41
C LEU A 100 3.56 12.02 -11.40
N TYR A 101 2.26 11.77 -11.31
CA TYR A 101 1.36 12.51 -10.42
C TYR A 101 0.51 11.58 -9.55
N PRO A 102 0.26 11.94 -8.27
CA PRO A 102 -0.69 11.22 -7.44
C PRO A 102 -2.10 11.26 -8.05
N GLY A 103 -2.77 10.11 -8.06
CA GLY A 103 -4.07 9.90 -8.69
C GLY A 103 -4.00 9.50 -10.17
N GLN A 104 -2.81 9.45 -10.75
CA GLN A 104 -2.58 8.95 -12.09
C GLN A 104 -2.54 7.42 -12.07
N GLU A 105 -3.13 6.81 -13.09
CA GLU A 105 -2.94 5.39 -13.37
C GLU A 105 -1.61 5.17 -14.07
N ALA A 106 -0.92 4.11 -13.70
CA ALA A 106 0.34 3.74 -14.32
C ALA A 106 0.46 2.21 -14.42
N VAL A 107 1.16 1.77 -15.45
CA VAL A 107 1.51 0.37 -15.69
C VAL A 107 3.02 0.25 -15.63
N PHE A 108 3.50 -0.63 -14.77
CA PHE A 108 4.92 -0.93 -14.61
C PHE A 108 5.17 -2.42 -14.83
N ALA A 109 6.26 -2.74 -15.51
CA ALA A 109 6.81 -4.09 -15.56
C ALA A 109 8.06 -4.14 -14.71
N GLY A 110 8.30 -5.27 -14.04
CA GLY A 110 9.49 -5.44 -13.20
C GLY A 110 9.47 -6.76 -12.44
N ARG A 111 10.38 -6.87 -11.48
CA ARG A 111 10.52 -8.03 -10.61
C ARG A 111 9.95 -7.71 -9.23
N PHE A 112 9.11 -8.59 -8.72
CA PHE A 112 8.54 -8.47 -7.38
C PHE A 112 9.54 -8.96 -6.33
N GLU A 113 9.79 -8.15 -5.34
CA GLU A 113 10.67 -8.47 -4.23
C GLU A 113 10.02 -8.07 -2.92
N GLN A 114 10.28 -8.82 -1.86
CA GLN A 114 9.92 -8.39 -0.52
C GLN A 114 10.95 -7.37 0.00
N PRO A 115 10.52 -6.36 0.80
CA PRO A 115 11.46 -5.50 1.49
C PRO A 115 12.44 -6.31 2.33
N GLY A 116 13.70 -5.92 2.33
CA GLY A 116 14.74 -6.64 3.07
C GLY A 116 14.64 -6.49 4.58
N HIS A 117 15.00 -7.54 5.30
CA HIS A 117 15.20 -7.49 6.75
C HIS A 117 16.54 -6.83 7.11
N ALA A 118 16.64 -6.32 8.33
CA ALA A 118 17.91 -5.81 8.85
C ALA A 118 18.96 -6.93 8.88
N GLY A 119 20.09 -6.71 8.20
CA GLY A 119 21.21 -7.67 8.20
C GLY A 119 22.06 -7.65 9.49
N ASN A 120 22.02 -6.54 10.25
CA ASN A 120 22.80 -6.36 11.47
C ASN A 120 21.94 -5.75 12.60
N PRO A 121 22.26 -6.00 13.87
CA PRO A 121 21.61 -5.33 15.00
C PRO A 121 21.74 -3.81 14.87
N GLY A 122 20.61 -3.10 14.96
CA GLY A 122 20.57 -1.64 14.83
C GLY A 122 20.45 -1.10 13.40
N ALA A 123 20.57 -1.93 12.38
CA ALA A 123 20.30 -1.53 10.99
C ALA A 123 18.81 -1.29 10.76
N PHE A 124 18.49 -0.46 9.77
CA PHE A 124 17.13 -0.21 9.36
C PHE A 124 16.48 -1.48 8.78
N ASP A 125 15.37 -1.90 9.38
CA ASP A 125 14.57 -3.03 8.92
C ASP A 125 13.48 -2.52 7.98
N ALA A 126 13.75 -2.60 6.67
CA ALA A 126 12.81 -2.15 5.65
C ALA A 126 11.53 -2.99 5.65
N TYR A 127 11.63 -4.30 5.91
CA TYR A 127 10.47 -5.17 5.99
C TYR A 127 9.50 -4.72 7.07
N ARG A 128 9.96 -4.51 8.31
CA ARG A 128 9.11 -4.04 9.41
C ARG A 128 8.52 -2.67 9.13
N TYR A 129 9.32 -1.76 8.59
CA TYR A 129 8.88 -0.41 8.26
C TYR A 129 7.76 -0.40 7.23
N TYR A 130 7.94 -1.08 6.09
CA TYR A 130 6.94 -1.11 5.03
C TYR A 130 5.73 -1.96 5.39
N ARG A 131 5.92 -3.06 6.11
CA ARG A 131 4.83 -3.88 6.64
C ARG A 131 3.88 -3.09 7.53
N SER A 132 4.40 -2.18 8.36
CA SER A 132 3.56 -1.29 9.19
C SER A 132 2.68 -0.34 8.38
N GLN A 133 3.01 -0.12 7.11
CA GLN A 133 2.23 0.68 6.15
C GLN A 133 1.33 -0.17 5.23
N GLY A 134 1.31 -1.50 5.44
CA GLY A 134 0.58 -2.45 4.60
C GLY A 134 1.22 -2.65 3.22
N ILE A 135 2.54 -2.48 3.13
CA ILE A 135 3.32 -2.69 1.90
C ILE A 135 4.19 -3.93 2.12
N PHE A 136 3.95 -4.96 1.32
CA PHE A 136 4.62 -6.25 1.41
C PHE A 136 5.51 -6.55 0.20
N LEU A 137 5.36 -5.78 -0.88
CA LEU A 137 6.09 -5.94 -2.14
C LEU A 137 6.71 -4.64 -2.62
N ILE A 138 7.85 -4.78 -3.26
CA ILE A 138 8.56 -3.76 -4.02
C ILE A 138 8.62 -4.25 -5.46
N LEU A 139 8.50 -3.37 -6.42
CA LEU A 139 8.84 -3.69 -7.81
C LEU A 139 10.23 -3.15 -8.11
N SER A 140 11.19 -4.05 -8.22
CA SER A 140 12.59 -3.75 -8.62
C SER A 140 12.76 -3.83 -10.13
N ASP A 141 13.78 -3.18 -10.65
CA ASP A 141 14.09 -3.10 -12.08
C ASP A 141 12.88 -2.68 -12.91
N ALA A 142 12.15 -1.71 -12.38
CA ALA A 142 10.83 -1.36 -12.89
C ALA A 142 10.91 -0.44 -14.09
N GLU A 143 10.26 -0.84 -15.18
CA GLU A 143 10.07 -0.07 -16.37
C GLU A 143 8.63 0.46 -16.46
N LEU A 144 8.50 1.76 -16.70
CA LEU A 144 7.20 2.37 -16.95
C LEU A 144 6.73 2.04 -18.36
N GLN A 145 5.68 1.22 -18.46
CA GLN A 145 5.10 0.80 -19.74
C GLN A 145 4.07 1.80 -20.26
N LYS A 146 3.22 2.30 -19.37
CA LYS A 146 2.11 3.18 -19.74
C LYS A 146 1.71 4.09 -18.59
N THR A 147 1.27 5.29 -18.90
CA THR A 147 0.61 6.20 -17.95
C THR A 147 -0.77 6.61 -18.46
N GLY A 148 -1.75 6.62 -17.57
CA GLY A 148 -3.05 7.19 -17.82
C GLY A 148 -3.03 8.72 -17.75
N LYS A 149 -4.05 9.37 -18.33
CA LYS A 149 -4.21 10.82 -18.32
C LYS A 149 -4.89 11.34 -17.04
N GLN A 150 -5.57 10.49 -16.30
CA GLN A 150 -6.30 10.88 -15.09
C GLN A 150 -5.34 11.03 -13.91
N TYR A 151 -5.30 12.20 -13.31
CA TYR A 151 -4.56 12.48 -12.07
C TYR A 151 -5.32 13.47 -11.19
N SER A 152 -5.08 13.42 -9.88
CA SER A 152 -5.72 14.32 -8.93
C SER A 152 -5.00 15.67 -8.90
N HIS A 153 -5.60 16.69 -9.49
CA HIS A 153 -5.08 18.07 -9.48
C HIS A 153 -4.84 18.59 -8.04
N ILE A 154 -5.71 18.23 -7.09
CA ILE A 154 -5.59 18.65 -5.69
C ILE A 154 -4.34 18.06 -5.04
N ARG A 155 -4.09 16.77 -5.20
CA ARG A 155 -2.89 16.09 -4.65
C ARG A 155 -1.61 16.58 -5.32
N ALA A 156 -1.64 16.84 -6.62
CA ALA A 156 -0.54 17.41 -7.34
C ALA A 156 -0.20 18.84 -6.85
N GLY A 157 -1.22 19.65 -6.57
CA GLY A 157 -1.07 21.01 -6.01
C GLY A 157 -0.45 20.96 -4.60
N LEU A 158 -0.92 20.09 -3.74
CA LEU A 158 -0.37 19.92 -2.38
C LEU A 158 1.10 19.47 -2.39
N ARG A 159 1.49 18.61 -3.34
CA ARG A 159 2.89 18.22 -3.51
C ARG A 159 3.78 19.41 -3.89
N LYS A 160 3.34 20.27 -4.81
CA LYS A 160 4.07 21.49 -5.19
C LYS A 160 4.24 22.45 -4.01
N LEU A 161 3.20 22.59 -3.18
CA LEU A 161 3.28 23.40 -1.96
C LEU A 161 4.28 22.83 -0.95
N ARG A 162 4.23 21.51 -0.71
CA ARG A 162 5.15 20.85 0.22
C ARG A 162 6.61 21.01 -0.19
N LYS A 163 6.92 20.89 -1.49
CA LYS A 163 8.27 21.09 -2.01
C LYS A 163 8.78 22.51 -1.78
N ARG A 164 7.91 23.53 -1.97
CA ARG A 164 8.26 24.95 -1.71
C ARG A 164 8.53 25.30 -0.25
N ILE A 165 8.00 24.51 0.68
CA ILE A 165 8.19 24.70 2.14
C ILE A 165 9.45 23.99 2.62
N SER A 166 9.93 22.98 1.89
CA SER A 166 11.09 22.17 2.24
C SER A 166 12.41 22.63 1.61
N ASP A 167 12.33 23.50 0.59
CA ASP A 167 13.46 24.22 -0.02
C ASP A 167 13.63 25.59 0.66
#